data_2e0ef2ad50fb90f9340d6b0ae5e7f759
#
_entry.id   2e0ef2ad50fb90f9340d6b0ae5e7f759
#
_cell.length_a   1.000
_cell.length_b   1.000
_cell.length_c   1.000
_cell.angle_alpha   90.00
_cell.angle_beta   90.00
_cell.angle_gamma   90.00
#
_symmetry.space_group_name_H-M   'P 1'
#
loop_
_entity.id
_entity.type
_entity.pdbx_description
1 polymer ?
#
loop_
_entity_poly.entity_id
_entity_poly.type
_entity_poly.pdbx_seq_one_letter_code
_entity_poly.pdbx_strand_id
1 'polypeptide(L)'
;MIDKLNIVKQRFDEVSDLIIQPDIITDQKRYVQLTKEYSDLKELVAKRDQYLELTNNIEEAQEIIADGSDPEMVEMAKMQLEEAKEGIPKLEEEIKLMLIPKDPEDGKDVVMEIRAGTGGDEASIFAGDLFRMYTKYCESRGWKTNVIDLSEGTSGGYKEIQFEVSGKDVYGTLKFEAGVHRV
;
A
#
# COMPACT_ATOMS: atom_id res chain seq x y z
N MET A 1 5.10 20.00 7.06
CA MET A 1 4.81 18.56 7.07
C MET A 1 4.28 18.10 8.42
N ILE A 2 4.97 18.37 9.49
CA ILE A 2 4.63 17.89 10.85
C ILE A 2 3.21 18.25 11.30
N ASP A 3 2.71 19.44 10.99
CA ASP A 3 1.34 19.85 11.37
C ASP A 3 0.27 18.93 10.76
N LYS A 4 0.44 18.54 9.48
CA LYS A 4 -0.46 17.58 8.83
C LYS A 4 -0.40 16.20 9.50
N LEU A 5 0.79 15.75 9.87
CA LEU A 5 0.99 14.48 10.55
C LEU A 5 0.44 14.49 11.99
N ASN A 6 0.43 15.64 12.66
CA ASN A 6 -0.20 15.79 13.97
C ASN A 6 -1.72 15.67 13.88
N ILE A 7 -2.35 16.23 12.83
CA ILE A 7 -3.77 16.05 12.55
C ILE A 7 -4.09 14.57 12.31
N VAL A 8 -3.24 13.87 11.54
CA VAL A 8 -3.37 12.43 11.31
C VAL A 8 -3.29 11.65 12.62
N LYS A 9 -2.33 11.99 13.50
CA LYS A 9 -2.19 11.34 14.82
C LYS A 9 -3.43 11.57 15.69
N GLN A 10 -3.94 12.79 15.72
CA GLN A 10 -5.18 13.09 16.45
C GLN A 10 -6.34 12.24 15.92
N ARG A 11 -6.49 12.15 14.60
CA ARG A 11 -7.55 11.32 13.99
C ARG A 11 -7.36 9.84 14.29
N PHE A 12 -6.13 9.34 14.29
CA PHE A 12 -5.80 7.98 14.68
C PHE A 12 -6.24 7.67 16.12
N ASP A 13 -5.97 8.58 17.05
CA ASP A 13 -6.37 8.42 18.46
C ASP A 13 -7.90 8.40 18.60
N GLU A 14 -8.61 9.32 17.92
CA GLU A 14 -10.08 9.33 17.90
C GLU A 14 -10.66 8.00 17.35
N VAL A 15 -10.12 7.49 16.24
CA VAL A 15 -10.57 6.24 15.62
C VAL A 15 -10.26 5.06 16.54
N SER A 16 -9.09 5.07 17.21
CA SER A 16 -8.70 4.03 18.17
C SER A 16 -9.69 3.95 19.34
N ASP A 17 -10.17 5.10 19.84
CA ASP A 17 -11.15 5.17 20.91
C ASP A 17 -12.55 4.77 20.43
N LEU A 18 -12.89 5.05 19.18
CA LEU A 18 -14.20 4.72 18.60
C LEU A 18 -14.37 3.21 18.35
N ILE A 19 -13.36 2.54 17.79
CA ILE A 19 -13.48 1.11 17.41
C ILE A 19 -13.69 0.16 18.57
N ILE A 20 -13.39 0.57 19.80
CA ILE A 20 -13.60 -0.23 21.02
C ILE A 20 -14.96 0.01 21.66
N GLN A 21 -15.77 0.96 21.17
CA GLN A 21 -17.07 1.29 21.74
C GLN A 21 -18.13 0.23 21.36
N PRO A 22 -18.96 -0.22 22.30
CA PRO A 22 -19.93 -1.28 22.05
C PRO A 22 -20.97 -0.95 20.95
N ASP A 23 -21.38 0.30 20.82
CA ASP A 23 -22.30 0.77 19.79
C ASP A 23 -21.70 0.72 18.40
N ILE A 24 -20.39 0.96 18.27
CA ILE A 24 -19.65 0.84 17.01
C ILE A 24 -19.47 -0.64 16.67
N ILE A 25 -19.12 -1.49 17.64
CA ILE A 25 -18.92 -2.93 17.41
C ILE A 25 -20.20 -3.60 16.91
N THR A 26 -21.37 -3.15 17.36
CA THR A 26 -22.66 -3.67 16.91
C THR A 26 -23.09 -3.18 15.54
N ASP A 27 -22.60 -2.02 15.08
CA ASP A 27 -22.78 -1.50 13.73
C ASP A 27 -21.66 -2.02 12.79
N GLN A 28 -21.89 -3.19 12.22
CA GLN A 28 -20.89 -3.89 11.39
C GLN A 28 -20.35 -3.03 10.25
N LYS A 29 -21.20 -2.22 9.60
CA LYS A 29 -20.78 -1.36 8.48
C LYS A 29 -19.82 -0.27 8.95
N ARG A 30 -20.17 0.39 10.05
CA ARG A 30 -19.37 1.46 10.64
C ARG A 30 -18.06 0.92 11.23
N TYR A 31 -18.13 -0.24 11.87
CA TYR A 31 -16.95 -0.95 12.40
C TYR A 31 -15.92 -1.27 11.32
N VAL A 32 -16.36 -1.84 10.19
CA VAL A 32 -15.48 -2.16 9.06
C VAL A 32 -14.83 -0.89 8.47
N GLN A 33 -15.60 0.20 8.33
CA GLN A 33 -15.05 1.47 7.83
C GLN A 33 -13.98 2.03 8.77
N LEU A 34 -14.25 2.08 10.06
CA LEU A 34 -13.33 2.59 11.08
C LEU A 34 -12.08 1.70 11.21
N THR A 35 -12.22 0.39 11.10
CA THR A 35 -11.08 -0.54 11.14
C THR A 35 -10.16 -0.34 9.94
N LYS A 36 -10.73 -0.09 8.76
CA LYS A 36 -9.94 0.24 7.55
C LYS A 36 -9.22 1.56 7.73
N GLU A 37 -9.93 2.60 8.18
CA GLU A 37 -9.35 3.92 8.48
C GLU A 37 -8.21 3.80 9.53
N TYR A 38 -8.43 3.05 10.60
CA TYR A 38 -7.41 2.75 11.61
C TYR A 38 -6.14 2.14 11.00
N SER A 39 -6.29 1.15 10.13
CA SER A 39 -5.16 0.50 9.48
C SER A 39 -4.36 1.46 8.61
N ASP A 40 -5.03 2.30 7.82
CA ASP A 40 -4.39 3.30 6.96
C ASP A 40 -3.68 4.38 7.78
N LEU A 41 -4.32 4.89 8.83
CA LEU A 41 -3.73 5.90 9.73
C LEU A 41 -2.55 5.35 10.53
N LYS A 42 -2.58 4.07 10.94
CA LYS A 42 -1.51 3.43 11.69
C LYS A 42 -0.18 3.45 10.95
N GLU A 43 -0.20 3.16 9.65
CA GLU A 43 1.00 3.21 8.82
C GLU A 43 1.57 4.64 8.74
N LEU A 44 0.69 5.64 8.62
CA LEU A 44 1.09 7.05 8.58
C LEU A 44 1.65 7.56 9.91
N VAL A 45 1.05 7.13 11.02
CA VAL A 45 1.55 7.47 12.38
C VAL A 45 2.92 6.87 12.62
N ALA A 46 3.17 5.62 12.19
CA ALA A 46 4.49 5.02 12.28
C ALA A 46 5.55 5.83 11.50
N LYS A 47 5.21 6.33 10.30
CA LYS A 47 6.11 7.21 9.53
C LYS A 47 6.32 8.57 10.20
N ARG A 48 5.28 9.14 10.85
CA ARG A 48 5.40 10.34 11.66
C ARG A 48 6.41 10.15 12.81
N ASP A 49 6.30 9.04 13.51
CA ASP A 49 7.16 8.78 14.66
C ASP A 49 8.63 8.60 14.23
N GLN A 50 8.88 7.92 13.10
CA GLN A 50 10.19 7.87 12.46
C GLN A 50 10.71 9.26 12.08
N TYR A 51 9.85 10.13 11.53
CA TYR A 51 10.23 11.49 11.17
C TYR A 51 10.61 12.33 12.39
N LEU A 52 9.87 12.21 13.48
CA LEU A 52 10.18 12.89 14.74
C LEU A 52 11.50 12.38 15.36
N GLU A 53 11.72 11.06 15.34
CA GLU A 53 12.96 10.46 15.82
C GLU A 53 14.17 10.99 15.06
N LEU A 54 14.12 11.01 13.71
CA LEU A 54 15.20 11.57 12.90
C LEU A 54 15.42 13.06 13.17
N THR A 55 14.34 13.84 13.37
CA THR A 55 14.44 15.26 13.66
C THR A 55 15.09 15.50 15.04
N ASN A 56 14.69 14.73 16.06
CA ASN A 56 15.28 14.79 17.38
C ASN A 56 16.76 14.39 17.35
N ASN A 57 17.11 13.34 16.62
CA ASN A 57 18.50 12.90 16.45
C ASN A 57 19.36 14.01 15.81
N ILE A 58 18.80 14.78 14.87
CA ILE A 58 19.50 15.94 14.30
C ILE A 58 19.76 17.02 15.35
N GLU A 59 18.75 17.36 16.16
CA GLU A 59 18.87 18.37 17.21
C GLU A 59 19.90 17.95 18.26
N GLU A 60 19.82 16.71 18.75
CA GLU A 60 20.78 16.15 19.72
C GLU A 60 22.21 16.12 19.15
N ALA A 61 22.39 15.65 17.91
CA ALA A 61 23.70 15.65 17.27
C ALA A 61 24.29 17.05 17.12
N GLN A 62 23.46 18.06 16.78
CA GLN A 62 23.90 19.45 16.70
C GLN A 62 24.31 20.03 18.06
N GLU A 63 23.61 19.67 19.13
CA GLU A 63 23.97 20.08 20.50
C GLU A 63 25.32 19.49 20.92
N ILE A 64 25.55 18.17 20.65
CA ILE A 64 26.82 17.51 20.97
C ILE A 64 27.96 18.14 20.16
N ILE A 65 27.77 18.45 18.89
CA ILE A 65 28.77 19.10 18.05
C ILE A 65 29.08 20.52 18.56
N ALA A 66 28.06 21.26 19.00
CA ALA A 66 28.20 22.61 19.50
C ALA A 66 28.91 22.65 20.87
N ASP A 67 28.65 21.67 21.73
CA ASP A 67 29.34 21.54 23.04
C ASP A 67 30.83 21.24 22.86
N GLY A 68 31.19 20.33 21.94
CA GLY A 68 32.57 20.05 21.55
C GLY A 68 33.49 19.50 22.64
N SER A 69 32.96 19.14 23.82
CA SER A 69 33.74 18.75 25.00
C SER A 69 34.46 17.40 24.82
N ASP A 70 33.88 16.48 24.04
CA ASP A 70 34.41 15.16 23.76
C ASP A 70 34.60 14.94 22.26
N PRO A 71 35.84 14.85 21.74
CA PRO A 71 36.12 14.69 20.33
C PRO A 71 35.53 13.40 19.73
N GLU A 72 35.48 12.29 20.49
CA GLU A 72 34.91 11.02 20.00
C GLU A 72 33.38 11.14 19.83
N MET A 73 32.70 11.73 20.80
CA MET A 73 31.28 12.00 20.73
C MET A 73 30.91 12.96 19.57
N VAL A 74 31.72 13.98 19.33
CA VAL A 74 31.56 14.90 18.22
C VAL A 74 31.66 14.19 16.87
N GLU A 75 32.61 13.27 16.70
CA GLU A 75 32.75 12.52 15.46
C GLU A 75 31.57 11.58 15.23
N MET A 76 31.12 10.88 16.26
CA MET A 76 29.90 10.04 16.19
C MET A 76 28.66 10.88 15.87
N ALA A 77 28.47 12.03 16.49
CA ALA A 77 27.37 12.94 16.25
C ALA A 77 27.35 13.48 14.81
N LYS A 78 28.51 13.74 14.21
CA LYS A 78 28.61 14.13 12.79
C LYS A 78 28.13 13.03 11.86
N MET A 79 28.52 11.77 12.12
CA MET A 79 28.07 10.63 11.32
C MET A 79 26.55 10.44 11.41
N GLN A 80 25.99 10.50 12.64
CA GLN A 80 24.54 10.41 12.85
C GLN A 80 23.79 11.55 12.19
N LEU A 81 24.33 12.77 12.22
CA LEU A 81 23.74 13.93 11.57
C LEU A 81 23.67 13.77 10.05
N GLU A 82 24.70 13.24 9.42
CA GLU A 82 24.71 12.99 7.97
C GLU A 82 23.70 11.89 7.61
N GLU A 83 23.66 10.78 8.33
CA GLU A 83 22.71 9.70 8.13
C GLU A 83 21.25 10.19 8.26
N ALA A 84 20.96 10.96 9.31
CA ALA A 84 19.62 11.51 9.53
C ALA A 84 19.23 12.50 8.43
N LYS A 85 20.14 13.37 7.98
CA LYS A 85 19.92 14.30 6.87
C LYS A 85 19.63 13.61 5.55
N GLU A 86 20.24 12.46 5.27
CA GLU A 86 19.94 11.65 4.10
C GLU A 86 18.61 10.90 4.21
N GLY A 87 18.21 10.51 5.41
CA GLY A 87 16.98 9.78 5.68
C GLY A 87 15.72 10.64 5.55
N ILE A 88 15.77 11.90 6.03
CA ILE A 88 14.61 12.80 6.04
C ILE A 88 13.99 13.02 4.66
N PRO A 89 14.71 13.37 3.59
CA PRO A 89 14.09 13.61 2.28
C PRO A 89 13.37 12.37 1.73
N LYS A 90 13.94 11.18 1.93
CA LYS A 90 13.33 9.92 1.50
C LYS A 90 12.02 9.65 2.26
N LEU A 91 12.06 9.83 3.57
CA LEU A 91 10.89 9.66 4.42
C LEU A 91 9.79 10.69 4.10
N GLU A 92 10.18 11.93 3.79
CA GLU A 92 9.24 12.97 3.36
C GLU A 92 8.54 12.64 2.03
N GLU A 93 9.23 12.04 1.07
CA GLU A 93 8.61 11.59 -0.17
C GLU A 93 7.62 10.44 0.08
N GLU A 94 8.00 9.46 0.90
CA GLU A 94 7.11 8.37 1.29
C GLU A 94 5.84 8.91 1.96
N ILE A 95 5.99 9.81 2.94
CA ILE A 95 4.87 10.44 3.63
C ILE A 95 3.98 11.24 2.66
N LYS A 96 4.56 12.00 1.73
CA LYS A 96 3.79 12.74 0.71
C LYS A 96 2.93 11.81 -0.12
N LEU A 97 3.47 10.68 -0.56
CA LEU A 97 2.72 9.66 -1.32
C LEU A 97 1.59 9.06 -0.48
N MET A 98 1.83 8.76 0.80
CA MET A 98 0.82 8.22 1.71
C MET A 98 -0.29 9.23 2.05
N LEU A 99 -0.02 10.53 1.99
CA LEU A 99 -1.00 11.59 2.24
C LEU A 99 -1.90 11.89 1.03
N ILE A 100 -1.64 11.29 -0.14
CA ILE A 100 -2.53 11.40 -1.29
C ILE A 100 -3.84 10.68 -0.93
N PRO A 101 -5.00 11.36 -1.06
CA PRO A 101 -6.27 10.73 -0.79
C PRO A 101 -6.45 9.49 -1.69
N LYS A 102 -6.69 8.35 -1.07
CA LYS A 102 -7.04 7.12 -1.79
C LYS A 102 -8.46 7.22 -2.32
N ASP A 103 -8.68 6.72 -3.53
CA ASP A 103 -10.02 6.55 -4.07
C ASP A 103 -10.78 5.53 -3.19
N PRO A 104 -12.00 5.86 -2.71
CA PRO A 104 -12.82 4.92 -1.94
C PRO A 104 -13.03 3.57 -2.64
N GLU A 105 -12.99 3.58 -3.98
CA GLU A 105 -13.16 2.38 -4.80
C GLU A 105 -11.92 1.48 -4.80
N ASP A 106 -10.73 2.01 -4.52
CA ASP A 106 -9.46 1.28 -4.59
C ASP A 106 -9.44 0.00 -3.73
N GLY A 107 -10.18 -0.01 -2.63
CA GLY A 107 -10.27 -1.15 -1.73
C GLY A 107 -11.30 -2.22 -2.12
N LYS A 108 -11.97 -2.08 -3.27
CA LYS A 108 -12.95 -3.07 -3.74
C LYS A 108 -12.26 -4.27 -4.38
N ASP A 109 -12.96 -5.41 -4.33
CA ASP A 109 -12.61 -6.58 -5.12
C ASP A 109 -12.91 -6.33 -6.59
N VAL A 110 -12.29 -7.10 -7.50
CA VAL A 110 -12.49 -6.97 -8.94
C VAL A 110 -12.88 -8.30 -9.56
N VAL A 111 -13.62 -8.24 -10.64
CA VAL A 111 -13.79 -9.33 -11.60
C VAL A 111 -12.93 -8.99 -12.81
N MET A 112 -11.97 -9.85 -13.11
CA MET A 112 -11.14 -9.76 -14.30
C MET A 112 -11.66 -10.71 -15.36
N GLU A 113 -11.67 -10.25 -16.62
CA GLU A 113 -12.03 -11.01 -17.77
C GLU A 113 -10.90 -10.94 -18.79
N ILE A 114 -10.46 -12.09 -19.28
CA ILE A 114 -9.44 -12.22 -20.33
C ILE A 114 -10.09 -12.95 -21.50
N ARG A 115 -10.08 -12.31 -22.68
CA ARG A 115 -10.61 -12.88 -23.92
C ARG A 115 -9.50 -13.02 -24.96
N ALA A 116 -9.52 -14.13 -25.70
CA ALA A 116 -8.72 -14.33 -26.89
C ALA A 116 -9.30 -13.53 -28.07
N GLY A 117 -9.01 -12.22 -28.12
CA GLY A 117 -9.71 -11.24 -28.96
C GLY A 117 -9.70 -11.53 -30.46
N THR A 118 -8.60 -12.01 -31.03
CA THR A 118 -8.48 -12.34 -32.46
C THR A 118 -8.99 -13.73 -32.79
N GLY A 119 -9.26 -14.56 -31.78
CA GLY A 119 -9.59 -15.97 -31.94
C GLY A 119 -8.38 -16.83 -32.34
N GLY A 120 -8.61 -18.14 -32.48
CA GLY A 120 -7.59 -19.10 -32.83
C GLY A 120 -6.83 -19.66 -31.61
N ASP A 121 -6.01 -20.67 -31.88
CA ASP A 121 -5.34 -21.45 -30.84
C ASP A 121 -4.26 -20.64 -30.14
N GLU A 122 -3.46 -19.89 -30.88
CA GLU A 122 -2.37 -19.05 -30.31
C GLU A 122 -2.92 -17.97 -29.38
N ALA A 123 -4.02 -17.31 -29.77
CA ALA A 123 -4.65 -16.32 -28.91
C ALA A 123 -5.20 -16.93 -27.62
N SER A 124 -5.75 -18.15 -27.69
CA SER A 124 -6.25 -18.87 -26.52
C SER A 124 -5.12 -19.30 -25.57
N ILE A 125 -4.00 -19.78 -26.12
CA ILE A 125 -2.81 -20.11 -25.35
C ILE A 125 -2.26 -18.85 -24.64
N PHE A 126 -2.17 -17.74 -25.35
CA PHE A 126 -1.71 -16.46 -24.79
C PHE A 126 -2.64 -15.95 -23.69
N ALA A 127 -3.96 -16.09 -23.85
CA ALA A 127 -4.90 -15.78 -22.78
C ALA A 127 -4.65 -16.61 -21.51
N GLY A 128 -4.29 -17.90 -21.67
CA GLY A 128 -3.86 -18.77 -20.59
C GLY A 128 -2.58 -18.30 -19.91
N ASP A 129 -1.61 -17.81 -20.68
CA ASP A 129 -0.37 -17.25 -20.15
C ASP A 129 -0.62 -15.97 -19.35
N LEU A 130 -1.48 -15.08 -19.85
CA LEU A 130 -1.91 -13.87 -19.12
C LEU A 130 -2.64 -14.23 -17.81
N PHE A 131 -3.55 -15.20 -17.85
CA PHE A 131 -4.22 -15.66 -16.63
C PHE A 131 -3.20 -16.18 -15.61
N ARG A 132 -2.21 -16.96 -16.03
CA ARG A 132 -1.14 -17.44 -15.16
C ARG A 132 -0.30 -16.31 -14.59
N MET A 133 0.03 -15.30 -15.40
CA MET A 133 0.75 -14.11 -14.98
C MET A 133 0.00 -13.36 -13.87
N TYR A 134 -1.27 -13.06 -14.09
CA TYR A 134 -2.10 -12.36 -13.09
C TYR A 134 -2.30 -13.19 -11.82
N THR A 135 -2.52 -14.50 -11.94
CA THR A 135 -2.65 -15.39 -10.77
C THR A 135 -1.38 -15.38 -9.93
N LYS A 136 -0.20 -15.47 -10.56
CA LYS A 136 1.09 -15.41 -9.87
C LYS A 136 1.32 -14.06 -9.19
N TYR A 137 0.94 -12.98 -9.85
CA TYR A 137 0.99 -11.66 -9.24
C TYR A 137 0.07 -11.57 -8.01
N CYS A 138 -1.17 -12.04 -8.12
CA CYS A 138 -2.12 -12.07 -7.01
C CYS A 138 -1.57 -12.89 -5.82
N GLU A 139 -1.00 -14.08 -6.09
CA GLU A 139 -0.34 -14.90 -5.06
C GLU A 139 0.78 -14.12 -4.35
N SER A 140 1.63 -13.41 -5.09
CA SER A 140 2.73 -12.61 -4.52
C SER A 140 2.24 -11.47 -3.64
N ARG A 141 1.01 -10.97 -3.88
CA ARG A 141 0.35 -9.93 -3.09
C ARG A 141 -0.48 -10.48 -1.93
N GLY A 142 -0.58 -11.79 -1.79
CA GLY A 142 -1.44 -12.45 -0.81
C GLY A 142 -2.94 -12.29 -1.10
N TRP A 143 -3.30 -12.01 -2.35
CA TRP A 143 -4.68 -11.91 -2.79
C TRP A 143 -5.26 -13.29 -3.13
N LYS A 144 -6.57 -13.44 -2.97
CA LYS A 144 -7.29 -14.65 -3.35
C LYS A 144 -7.85 -14.50 -4.75
N THR A 145 -7.75 -15.55 -5.56
CA THR A 145 -8.36 -15.65 -6.89
C THR A 145 -9.38 -16.77 -6.92
N ASN A 146 -10.52 -16.52 -7.54
CA ASN A 146 -11.60 -17.50 -7.71
C ASN A 146 -12.13 -17.44 -9.14
N VAL A 147 -12.00 -18.54 -9.88
CA VAL A 147 -12.54 -18.62 -11.24
C VAL A 147 -14.06 -18.69 -11.17
N ILE A 148 -14.73 -17.76 -11.87
CA ILE A 148 -16.20 -17.67 -11.95
C ILE A 148 -16.70 -18.47 -13.14
N ASP A 149 -16.09 -18.24 -14.32
CA ASP A 149 -16.47 -18.88 -15.58
C ASP A 149 -15.26 -18.99 -16.49
N LEU A 150 -15.27 -20.01 -17.35
CA LEU A 150 -14.22 -20.22 -18.34
C LEU A 150 -14.73 -20.95 -19.58
N SER A 151 -14.11 -20.64 -20.71
CA SER A 151 -14.26 -21.35 -21.98
C SER A 151 -12.88 -21.74 -22.49
N GLU A 152 -12.62 -23.02 -22.57
CA GLU A 152 -11.30 -23.56 -22.98
C GLU A 152 -11.05 -23.38 -24.48
N GLY A 153 -9.79 -23.17 -24.84
CA GLY A 153 -9.32 -23.23 -26.23
C GLY A 153 -9.19 -24.67 -26.73
N THR A 154 -9.29 -24.88 -28.02
CA THR A 154 -9.19 -26.21 -28.65
C THR A 154 -7.79 -26.84 -28.49
N SER A 155 -6.76 -26.03 -28.46
CA SER A 155 -5.35 -26.45 -28.32
C SER A 155 -4.73 -26.04 -26.96
N GLY A 156 -5.58 -25.77 -25.97
CA GLY A 156 -5.18 -25.28 -24.64
C GLY A 156 -5.43 -23.81 -24.45
N GLY A 157 -5.19 -23.32 -23.24
CA GLY A 157 -5.51 -21.94 -22.85
C GLY A 157 -7.02 -21.70 -22.77
N TYR A 158 -7.42 -20.43 -22.92
CA TYR A 158 -8.81 -20.02 -22.75
C TYR A 158 -9.26 -19.16 -23.92
N LYS A 159 -10.47 -19.42 -24.46
CA LYS A 159 -11.17 -18.46 -25.31
C LYS A 159 -11.63 -17.27 -24.50
N GLU A 160 -12.09 -17.55 -23.29
CA GLU A 160 -12.49 -16.56 -22.29
C GLU A 160 -12.31 -17.15 -20.89
N ILE A 161 -11.86 -16.35 -19.95
CA ILE A 161 -11.83 -16.71 -18.53
C ILE A 161 -12.20 -15.49 -17.70
N GLN A 162 -13.11 -15.69 -16.75
CA GLN A 162 -13.54 -14.69 -15.76
C GLN A 162 -13.17 -15.18 -14.37
N PHE A 163 -12.51 -14.33 -13.60
CA PHE A 163 -12.11 -14.65 -12.25
C PHE A 163 -12.20 -13.43 -11.34
N GLU A 164 -12.61 -13.68 -10.11
CA GLU A 164 -12.66 -12.70 -9.05
C GLU A 164 -11.29 -12.63 -8.36
N VAL A 165 -10.87 -11.42 -8.02
CA VAL A 165 -9.67 -11.17 -7.19
C VAL A 165 -10.10 -10.38 -5.97
N SER A 166 -9.81 -10.91 -4.77
CA SER A 166 -10.15 -10.29 -3.50
C SER A 166 -8.93 -10.12 -2.60
N GLY A 167 -8.87 -8.98 -1.91
CA GLY A 167 -7.78 -8.63 -1.02
C GLY A 167 -7.62 -7.14 -0.79
N LYS A 168 -6.51 -6.74 -0.19
CA LYS A 168 -6.23 -5.33 0.12
C LYS A 168 -5.89 -4.55 -1.16
N ASP A 169 -6.62 -3.46 -1.43
CA ASP A 169 -6.38 -2.50 -2.51
C ASP A 169 -6.29 -3.13 -3.92
N VAL A 170 -7.12 -4.13 -4.18
CA VAL A 170 -7.13 -4.90 -5.43
C VAL A 170 -7.54 -4.02 -6.60
N TYR A 171 -8.69 -3.33 -6.50
CA TYR A 171 -9.17 -2.45 -7.57
C TYR A 171 -8.19 -1.32 -7.85
N GLY A 172 -7.67 -0.67 -6.82
CA GLY A 172 -6.70 0.41 -6.95
C GLY A 172 -5.44 0.03 -7.71
N THR A 173 -5.04 -1.24 -7.62
CA THR A 173 -3.88 -1.78 -8.34
C THR A 173 -4.22 -2.23 -9.76
N LEU A 174 -5.35 -2.95 -9.94
CA LEU A 174 -5.69 -3.61 -11.21
C LEU A 174 -6.52 -2.75 -12.15
N LYS A 175 -7.09 -1.63 -11.71
CA LYS A 175 -7.94 -0.75 -12.53
C LYS A 175 -7.28 -0.22 -13.81
N PHE A 176 -5.95 -0.23 -13.87
CA PHE A 176 -5.18 0.23 -15.04
C PHE A 176 -4.83 -0.89 -16.03
N GLU A 177 -5.18 -2.14 -15.70
CA GLU A 177 -4.88 -3.31 -16.54
C GLU A 177 -5.91 -3.52 -17.66
N ALA A 178 -6.97 -2.71 -17.73
CA ALA A 178 -7.94 -2.77 -18.81
C ALA A 178 -7.30 -2.32 -20.12
N GLY A 179 -7.24 -3.21 -21.10
CA GLY A 179 -6.64 -2.93 -22.41
C GLY A 179 -6.45 -4.16 -23.26
N VAL A 180 -5.63 -4.04 -24.30
CA VAL A 180 -5.31 -5.11 -25.22
C VAL A 180 -3.84 -5.45 -25.09
N HIS A 181 -3.57 -6.71 -24.73
CA HIS A 181 -2.22 -7.26 -24.76
C HIS A 181 -1.91 -7.79 -26.14
N ARG A 182 -0.73 -7.47 -26.65
CA ARG A 182 -0.26 -7.89 -27.97
C ARG A 182 1.14 -8.50 -27.83
N VAL A 183 1.36 -9.61 -28.54
CA VAL A 183 2.66 -10.25 -28.74
C VAL A 183 3.27 -9.74 -30.05
#